data_6e1154e78e95acff8223d8b73fd18384
#
_entry.id   6e1154e78e95acff8223d8b73fd18384
#
_cell.length_a   1.000
_cell.length_b   1.000
_cell.length_c   1.000
_cell.angle_alpha   90.00
_cell.angle_beta   90.00
_cell.angle_gamma   90.00
#
_symmetry.space_group_name_H-M   'P 1'
#
loop_
_entity.id
_entity.type
_entity.pdbx_description
1 polymer ?
#
loop_
_entity_poly.entity_id
_entity_poly.type
_entity_poly.pdbx_seq_one_letter_code
_entity_poly.pdbx_strand_id
1 'polypeptide(L)'
;TGDVFSRNTETGQQQMSLSDMKAIVDDAHMYGLKVAAHAHGANGIKDAIRAGVDTIEHASLIDDEGIELARKYGAYLSMDIYNTEYTQSEGKKNGVLEDNMRKDREVADAQREGFRKAHKAGVKMVYGTDAGVHPNGENGKQFRWMVKYGMPPSHAIQSATAISAEALGRKDIGLLEAGRFADIIAVKGDPSQDVTLLENVDFVMKGGEVYKGGN
;
A
#
# COMPACT_ATOMS: atom_id res chain seq x y z
N THR A 1 -13.36 4.22 3.49
CA THR A 1 -14.67 4.65 3.01
C THR A 1 -14.83 4.38 1.51
N GLY A 2 -15.78 3.53 1.12
CA GLY A 2 -15.97 3.03 -0.24
C GLY A 2 -15.13 1.79 -0.53
N ASP A 3 -15.77 0.66 -0.74
CA ASP A 3 -15.17 -0.65 -0.89
C ASP A 3 -15.41 -1.21 -2.31
N VAL A 4 -14.60 -2.16 -2.72
CA VAL A 4 -14.79 -2.94 -3.95
C VAL A 4 -15.53 -4.25 -3.64
N PHE A 5 -15.23 -4.90 -2.50
CA PHE A 5 -15.74 -6.23 -2.19
C PHE A 5 -16.95 -6.26 -1.25
N SER A 6 -17.45 -5.13 -0.78
CA SER A 6 -18.66 -5.11 0.05
C SER A 6 -19.91 -5.42 -0.77
N ARG A 7 -20.85 -6.12 -0.10
CA ARG A 7 -22.15 -6.48 -0.70
C ARG A 7 -23.09 -5.29 -0.67
N ASN A 8 -23.97 -5.19 -1.67
CA ASN A 8 -25.05 -4.18 -1.76
C ASN A 8 -24.54 -2.72 -1.79
N THR A 9 -23.32 -2.49 -2.25
CA THR A 9 -22.77 -1.17 -2.49
C THR A 9 -22.21 -1.07 -3.91
N GLU A 10 -22.26 0.12 -4.49
CA GLU A 10 -21.57 0.38 -5.74
C GLU A 10 -20.06 0.50 -5.48
N THR A 11 -19.28 0.18 -6.52
CA THR A 11 -17.81 0.24 -6.46
C THR A 11 -17.34 1.65 -6.09
N GLY A 12 -16.62 1.77 -4.97
CA GLY A 12 -16.10 3.04 -4.48
C GLY A 12 -17.13 3.98 -3.85
N GLN A 13 -18.34 3.51 -3.55
CA GLN A 13 -19.37 4.32 -2.88
C GLN A 13 -18.88 4.79 -1.50
N GLN A 14 -18.86 6.11 -1.27
CA GLN A 14 -18.48 6.69 0.02
C GLN A 14 -19.46 6.27 1.14
N GLN A 15 -18.92 5.85 2.29
CA GLN A 15 -19.70 5.29 3.42
C GLN A 15 -19.57 6.11 4.71
N MET A 16 -18.70 7.12 4.75
CA MET A 16 -18.53 8.02 5.88
C MET A 16 -18.50 9.48 5.43
N SER A 17 -19.10 10.37 6.21
CA SER A 17 -19.02 11.80 5.94
C SER A 17 -17.63 12.37 6.31
N LEU A 18 -17.28 13.51 5.73
CA LEU A 18 -16.07 14.24 6.09
C LEU A 18 -16.03 14.60 7.57
N SER A 19 -17.20 14.98 8.17
CA SER A 19 -17.28 15.33 9.59
C SER A 19 -17.00 14.15 10.50
N ASP A 20 -17.48 12.94 10.15
CA ASP A 20 -17.24 11.74 10.95
C ASP A 20 -15.77 11.33 10.87
N MET A 21 -15.19 11.35 9.67
CA MET A 21 -13.76 11.08 9.48
C MET A 21 -12.90 12.06 10.28
N LYS A 22 -13.25 13.36 10.22
CA LYS A 22 -12.51 14.38 10.95
C LYS A 22 -12.57 14.18 12.46
N ALA A 23 -13.71 13.82 13.03
CA ALA A 23 -13.84 13.52 14.45
C ALA A 23 -12.91 12.38 14.88
N ILE A 24 -12.87 11.29 14.08
CA ILE A 24 -11.96 10.15 14.35
C ILE A 24 -10.50 10.57 14.29
N VAL A 25 -10.12 11.36 13.28
CA VAL A 25 -8.74 11.83 13.11
C VAL A 25 -8.31 12.74 14.24
N ASP A 26 -9.17 13.72 14.60
CA ASP A 26 -8.88 14.68 15.67
C ASP A 26 -8.66 13.93 17.00
N ASP A 27 -9.53 12.98 17.34
CA ASP A 27 -9.38 12.16 18.55
C ASP A 27 -8.10 11.31 18.53
N ALA A 28 -7.83 10.59 17.43
CA ALA A 28 -6.64 9.74 17.31
C ALA A 28 -5.34 10.57 17.43
N HIS A 29 -5.28 11.71 16.77
CA HIS A 29 -4.11 12.59 16.80
C HIS A 29 -3.87 13.21 18.19
N MET A 30 -4.92 13.48 18.98
CA MET A 30 -4.75 13.91 20.39
C MET A 30 -3.99 12.87 21.23
N TYR A 31 -4.14 11.58 20.91
CA TYR A 31 -3.39 10.49 21.55
C TYR A 31 -2.05 10.16 20.86
N GLY A 32 -1.65 10.91 19.85
CA GLY A 32 -0.45 10.66 19.06
C GLY A 32 -0.53 9.41 18.16
N LEU A 33 -1.75 8.94 17.90
CA LEU A 33 -2.00 7.78 17.03
C LEU A 33 -2.11 8.20 15.57
N LYS A 34 -1.67 7.34 14.67
CA LYS A 34 -1.83 7.47 13.22
C LYS A 34 -3.17 6.90 12.78
N VAL A 35 -3.76 7.48 11.72
CA VAL A 35 -5.03 7.03 11.14
C VAL A 35 -4.81 6.56 9.71
N ALA A 36 -5.13 5.30 9.45
CA ALA A 36 -5.19 4.70 8.13
C ALA A 36 -6.64 4.63 7.66
N ALA A 37 -6.93 5.04 6.43
CA ALA A 37 -8.26 4.99 5.87
C ALA A 37 -8.31 4.07 4.64
N HIS A 38 -9.08 2.99 4.74
CA HIS A 38 -9.48 2.19 3.59
C HIS A 38 -10.43 3.01 2.71
N ALA A 39 -10.02 3.31 1.48
CA ALA A 39 -10.82 4.10 0.53
C ALA A 39 -10.49 3.78 -0.93
N HIS A 40 -11.48 3.27 -1.67
CA HIS A 40 -11.35 3.03 -3.12
C HIS A 40 -11.88 4.19 -3.96
N GLY A 41 -13.02 4.79 -3.59
CA GLY A 41 -13.69 5.83 -4.37
C GLY A 41 -13.05 7.21 -4.24
N ALA A 42 -12.99 7.96 -5.34
CA ALA A 42 -12.34 9.27 -5.42
C ALA A 42 -12.84 10.27 -4.35
N ASN A 43 -14.15 10.33 -4.10
CA ASN A 43 -14.71 11.25 -3.10
C ASN A 43 -14.30 10.84 -1.68
N GLY A 44 -14.40 9.55 -1.35
CA GLY A 44 -13.97 9.03 -0.05
C GLY A 44 -12.48 9.26 0.21
N ILE A 45 -11.63 9.08 -0.81
CA ILE A 45 -10.19 9.37 -0.75
C ILE A 45 -9.96 10.85 -0.44
N LYS A 46 -10.58 11.74 -1.21
CA LYS A 46 -10.41 13.19 -1.03
C LYS A 46 -10.88 13.67 0.32
N ASP A 47 -12.02 13.17 0.79
CA ASP A 47 -12.55 13.55 2.10
C ASP A 47 -11.73 12.97 3.25
N ALA A 48 -11.22 11.74 3.13
CA ALA A 48 -10.29 11.19 4.11
C ALA A 48 -8.99 12.02 4.21
N ILE A 49 -8.43 12.44 3.08
CA ILE A 49 -7.25 13.32 3.07
C ILE A 49 -7.57 14.68 3.69
N ARG A 50 -8.72 15.30 3.37
CA ARG A 50 -9.16 16.57 3.98
C ARG A 50 -9.44 16.44 5.47
N ALA A 51 -9.88 15.27 5.93
CA ALA A 51 -10.05 14.98 7.35
C ALA A 51 -8.72 14.89 8.10
N GLY A 52 -7.60 14.68 7.39
CA GLY A 52 -6.26 14.64 7.96
C GLY A 52 -5.73 13.23 8.24
N VAL A 53 -6.25 12.18 7.58
CA VAL A 53 -5.70 10.83 7.72
C VAL A 53 -4.23 10.77 7.30
N ASP A 54 -3.47 9.89 7.92
CA ASP A 54 -2.04 9.73 7.63
C ASP A 54 -1.79 8.88 6.39
N THR A 55 -2.57 7.82 6.21
CA THR A 55 -2.45 6.92 5.05
C THR A 55 -3.81 6.63 4.41
N ILE A 56 -3.80 6.44 3.08
CA ILE A 56 -4.94 5.92 2.32
C ILE A 56 -4.57 4.54 1.80
N GLU A 57 -5.33 3.54 2.22
CA GLU A 57 -5.18 2.17 1.75
C GLU A 57 -5.99 1.97 0.46
N HIS A 58 -5.43 1.25 -0.50
CA HIS A 58 -5.92 0.95 -1.85
C HIS A 58 -5.93 2.14 -2.81
N ALA A 59 -6.63 3.23 -2.51
CA ALA A 59 -6.73 4.42 -3.35
C ALA A 59 -7.09 4.14 -4.84
N SER A 60 -7.86 3.08 -5.12
CA SER A 60 -8.01 2.50 -6.47
C SER A 60 -8.54 3.47 -7.52
N LEU A 61 -9.48 4.34 -7.16
CA LEU A 61 -10.09 5.31 -8.07
C LEU A 61 -9.61 6.74 -7.77
N ILE A 62 -8.37 6.90 -7.29
CA ILE A 62 -7.81 8.24 -7.03
C ILE A 62 -7.76 9.05 -8.32
N ASP A 63 -8.32 10.26 -8.28
CA ASP A 63 -8.29 11.22 -9.38
C ASP A 63 -7.15 12.24 -9.24
N ASP A 64 -6.99 13.12 -10.24
CA ASP A 64 -5.91 14.11 -10.24
C ASP A 64 -6.03 15.08 -9.05
N GLU A 65 -7.25 15.43 -8.60
CA GLU A 65 -7.47 16.24 -7.40
C GLU A 65 -7.06 15.48 -6.14
N GLY A 66 -7.40 14.19 -6.03
CA GLY A 66 -6.97 13.34 -4.90
C GLY A 66 -5.45 13.23 -4.80
N ILE A 67 -4.76 13.10 -5.92
CA ILE A 67 -3.30 13.08 -6.00
C ILE A 67 -2.70 14.42 -5.53
N GLU A 68 -3.28 15.55 -5.98
CA GLU A 68 -2.83 16.86 -5.54
C GLU A 68 -3.05 17.08 -4.04
N LEU A 69 -4.20 16.66 -3.53
CA LEU A 69 -4.50 16.71 -2.09
C LEU A 69 -3.53 15.84 -1.28
N ALA A 70 -3.26 14.61 -1.71
CA ALA A 70 -2.32 13.72 -1.02
C ALA A 70 -0.92 14.36 -0.95
N ARG A 71 -0.43 14.92 -2.05
CA ARG A 71 0.83 15.65 -2.10
C ARG A 71 0.84 16.88 -1.20
N LYS A 72 -0.23 17.68 -1.21
CA LYS A 72 -0.37 18.93 -0.46
C LYS A 72 -0.43 18.70 1.05
N TYR A 73 -1.22 17.71 1.49
CA TYR A 73 -1.42 17.41 2.91
C TYR A 73 -0.42 16.37 3.46
N GLY A 74 0.40 15.77 2.58
CA GLY A 74 1.42 14.80 2.98
C GLY A 74 0.86 13.43 3.36
N ALA A 75 -0.35 13.09 2.92
CA ALA A 75 -0.92 11.77 3.11
C ALA A 75 -0.15 10.74 2.28
N TYR A 76 0.14 9.57 2.87
CA TYR A 76 0.77 8.46 2.16
C TYR A 76 -0.28 7.63 1.43
N LEU A 77 0.10 7.04 0.30
CA LEU A 77 -0.73 6.08 -0.42
C LEU A 77 -0.15 4.67 -0.28
N SER A 78 -0.97 3.73 0.14
CA SER A 78 -0.67 2.31 0.26
C SER A 78 -1.47 1.54 -0.78
N MET A 79 -0.94 1.48 -2.02
CA MET A 79 -1.65 0.90 -3.16
C MET A 79 -1.20 -0.54 -3.40
N ASP A 80 -2.09 -1.49 -3.17
CA ASP A 80 -1.89 -2.94 -3.25
C ASP A 80 -2.00 -3.48 -4.70
N ILE A 81 -1.13 -2.99 -5.57
CA ILE A 81 -1.17 -3.24 -7.03
C ILE A 81 -1.14 -4.74 -7.41
N TYR A 82 -0.48 -5.59 -6.60
CA TYR A 82 -0.45 -7.03 -6.83
C TYR A 82 -1.80 -7.69 -6.60
N ASN A 83 -2.61 -7.15 -5.71
CA ASN A 83 -3.88 -7.76 -5.29
C ASN A 83 -4.84 -7.99 -6.46
N THR A 84 -5.04 -6.96 -7.30
CA THR A 84 -5.83 -7.08 -8.53
C THR A 84 -5.28 -8.15 -9.48
N GLU A 85 -3.96 -8.22 -9.66
CA GLU A 85 -3.35 -9.23 -10.54
C GLU A 85 -3.60 -10.65 -10.03
N TYR A 86 -3.50 -10.86 -8.72
CA TYR A 86 -3.83 -12.13 -8.09
C TYR A 86 -5.33 -12.46 -8.23
N THR A 87 -6.20 -11.51 -7.90
CA THR A 87 -7.65 -11.70 -7.98
C THR A 87 -8.09 -12.09 -9.39
N GLN A 88 -7.59 -11.43 -10.42
CA GLN A 88 -7.94 -11.74 -11.81
C GLN A 88 -7.37 -13.08 -12.30
N SER A 89 -6.20 -13.50 -11.85
CA SER A 89 -5.56 -14.76 -12.28
C SER A 89 -6.01 -15.99 -11.49
N GLU A 90 -6.13 -15.87 -10.18
CA GLU A 90 -6.34 -16.99 -9.26
C GLU A 90 -7.67 -16.94 -8.48
N GLY A 91 -8.34 -15.77 -8.47
CA GLY A 91 -9.52 -15.53 -7.63
C GLY A 91 -10.64 -16.54 -7.84
N LYS A 92 -10.99 -16.84 -9.10
CA LYS A 92 -12.03 -17.82 -9.42
C LYS A 92 -11.72 -19.20 -8.84
N LYS A 93 -10.48 -19.64 -8.97
CA LYS A 93 -9.99 -20.93 -8.43
C LYS A 93 -10.03 -20.96 -6.90
N ASN A 94 -9.83 -19.81 -6.28
CA ASN A 94 -9.80 -19.65 -4.82
C ASN A 94 -11.16 -19.21 -4.24
N GLY A 95 -12.23 -19.27 -5.02
CA GLY A 95 -13.59 -19.05 -4.55
C GLY A 95 -14.03 -17.60 -4.41
N VAL A 96 -13.30 -16.65 -5.01
CA VAL A 96 -13.75 -15.25 -5.08
C VAL A 96 -15.04 -15.18 -5.90
N LEU A 97 -16.04 -14.50 -5.36
CA LEU A 97 -17.34 -14.34 -6.02
C LEU A 97 -17.21 -13.58 -7.34
N GLU A 98 -17.97 -13.97 -8.36
CA GLU A 98 -17.90 -13.31 -9.67
C GLU A 98 -18.25 -11.82 -9.61
N ASP A 99 -19.15 -11.41 -8.72
CA ASP A 99 -19.43 -9.97 -8.53
C ASP A 99 -18.22 -9.19 -8.02
N ASN A 100 -17.46 -9.77 -7.09
CA ASN A 100 -16.21 -9.17 -6.61
C ASN A 100 -15.14 -9.14 -7.71
N MET A 101 -15.02 -10.20 -8.52
CA MET A 101 -14.11 -10.22 -9.66
C MET A 101 -14.51 -9.19 -10.73
N ARG A 102 -15.80 -8.98 -10.95
CA ARG A 102 -16.30 -7.93 -11.84
C ARG A 102 -15.90 -6.53 -11.34
N LYS A 103 -16.18 -6.23 -10.08
CA LYS A 103 -15.83 -4.95 -9.45
C LYS A 103 -14.31 -4.68 -9.46
N ASP A 104 -13.51 -5.71 -9.19
CA ASP A 104 -12.05 -5.61 -9.27
C ASP A 104 -11.59 -5.28 -10.71
N ARG A 105 -12.17 -5.91 -11.73
CA ARG A 105 -11.88 -5.55 -13.13
C ARG A 105 -12.22 -4.09 -13.45
N GLU A 106 -13.32 -3.57 -12.92
CA GLU A 106 -13.77 -2.18 -13.14
C GLU A 106 -12.77 -1.15 -12.59
N VAL A 107 -12.07 -1.47 -11.50
CA VAL A 107 -11.09 -0.54 -10.88
C VAL A 107 -9.66 -0.76 -11.34
N ALA A 108 -9.34 -1.91 -11.92
CA ALA A 108 -7.98 -2.35 -12.22
C ALA A 108 -7.14 -1.32 -13.01
N ASP A 109 -7.66 -0.84 -14.14
CA ASP A 109 -6.92 0.08 -15.00
C ASP A 109 -6.84 1.49 -14.38
N ALA A 110 -7.89 1.92 -13.68
CA ALA A 110 -7.88 3.19 -12.96
C ALA A 110 -6.85 3.18 -11.82
N GLN A 111 -6.76 2.08 -11.06
CA GLN A 111 -5.78 1.91 -10.00
C GLN A 111 -4.33 1.98 -10.53
N ARG A 112 -4.05 1.28 -11.64
CA ARG A 112 -2.73 1.28 -12.29
C ARG A 112 -2.35 2.66 -12.79
N GLU A 113 -3.28 3.38 -13.38
CA GLU A 113 -3.05 4.75 -13.85
C GLU A 113 -2.91 5.73 -12.68
N GLY A 114 -3.74 5.62 -11.65
CA GLY A 114 -3.64 6.39 -10.40
C GLY A 114 -2.28 6.19 -9.74
N PHE A 115 -1.79 4.95 -9.67
CA PHE A 115 -0.46 4.62 -9.15
C PHE A 115 0.66 5.34 -9.92
N ARG A 116 0.66 5.26 -11.26
CA ARG A 116 1.65 5.95 -12.10
C ARG A 116 1.64 7.46 -11.89
N LYS A 117 0.46 8.05 -11.90
CA LYS A 117 0.26 9.49 -11.73
C LYS A 117 0.70 9.96 -10.34
N ALA A 118 0.30 9.25 -9.28
CA ALA A 118 0.66 9.57 -7.91
C ALA A 118 2.18 9.52 -7.69
N HIS A 119 2.83 8.45 -8.17
CA HIS A 119 4.28 8.33 -8.12
C HIS A 119 4.97 9.47 -8.89
N LYS A 120 4.53 9.75 -10.13
CA LYS A 120 5.09 10.85 -10.95
C LYS A 120 4.89 12.23 -10.32
N ALA A 121 3.80 12.45 -9.62
CA ALA A 121 3.51 13.68 -8.90
C ALA A 121 4.32 13.83 -7.60
N GLY A 122 5.08 12.81 -7.20
CA GLY A 122 5.90 12.81 -5.98
C GLY A 122 5.09 12.59 -4.69
N VAL A 123 3.92 11.95 -4.77
CA VAL A 123 3.20 11.50 -3.58
C VAL A 123 4.03 10.41 -2.90
N LYS A 124 4.17 10.47 -1.57
CA LYS A 124 4.84 9.43 -0.81
C LYS A 124 4.00 8.15 -0.82
N MET A 125 4.60 7.05 -1.28
CA MET A 125 3.94 5.77 -1.39
C MET A 125 4.60 4.77 -0.45
N VAL A 126 3.78 4.07 0.33
CA VAL A 126 4.21 2.99 1.23
C VAL A 126 3.91 1.61 0.61
N TYR A 127 4.53 0.58 1.14
CA TYR A 127 4.36 -0.78 0.67
C TYR A 127 3.27 -1.49 1.46
N GLY A 128 2.10 -1.62 0.88
CA GLY A 128 0.98 -2.41 1.40
C GLY A 128 0.57 -3.47 0.39
N THR A 129 0.25 -4.67 0.83
CA THR A 129 -0.04 -5.81 -0.06
C THR A 129 -1.42 -6.42 0.14
N ASP A 130 -2.10 -6.07 1.23
CA ASP A 130 -3.38 -6.65 1.62
C ASP A 130 -3.36 -8.21 1.61
N ALA A 131 -2.25 -8.78 2.13
CA ALA A 131 -2.10 -10.23 2.24
C ALA A 131 -3.22 -10.82 3.10
N GLY A 132 -3.86 -11.85 2.58
CA GLY A 132 -5.15 -12.39 3.03
C GLY A 132 -6.06 -12.53 1.83
N VAL A 133 -6.06 -11.58 0.91
CA VAL A 133 -6.63 -11.74 -0.43
C VAL A 133 -5.74 -12.70 -1.23
N HIS A 134 -4.44 -12.51 -1.23
CA HIS A 134 -3.46 -13.47 -1.70
C HIS A 134 -2.77 -14.20 -0.53
N PRO A 135 -2.12 -15.36 -0.72
CA PRO A 135 -1.46 -16.09 0.35
C PRO A 135 -0.37 -15.28 1.06
N ASN A 136 -0.30 -15.40 2.40
CA ASN A 136 0.83 -14.90 3.17
C ASN A 136 2.14 -15.54 2.67
N GLY A 137 3.20 -14.73 2.59
CA GLY A 137 4.49 -15.14 2.02
C GLY A 137 4.68 -14.74 0.55
N GLU A 138 3.62 -14.33 -0.14
CA GLU A 138 3.70 -13.80 -1.52
C GLU A 138 3.88 -12.29 -1.60
N ASN A 139 4.02 -11.63 -0.46
CA ASN A 139 4.13 -10.16 -0.37
C ASN A 139 5.22 -9.58 -1.29
N GLY A 140 6.34 -10.26 -1.45
CA GLY A 140 7.44 -9.82 -2.33
C GLY A 140 7.05 -9.67 -3.80
N LYS A 141 5.98 -10.33 -4.25
CA LYS A 141 5.49 -10.22 -5.62
C LYS A 141 5.00 -8.82 -5.99
N GLN A 142 4.59 -8.01 -5.02
CA GLN A 142 4.17 -6.64 -5.27
C GLN A 142 5.27 -5.77 -5.87
N PHE A 143 6.54 -5.98 -5.53
CA PHE A 143 7.65 -5.20 -6.08
C PHE A 143 7.67 -5.19 -7.61
N ARG A 144 7.52 -6.37 -8.25
CA ARG A 144 7.51 -6.46 -9.73
C ARG A 144 6.39 -5.63 -10.36
N TRP A 145 5.22 -5.59 -9.72
CA TRP A 145 4.07 -4.85 -10.24
C TRP A 145 4.23 -3.36 -10.04
N MET A 146 4.77 -2.90 -8.90
CA MET A 146 5.13 -1.50 -8.70
C MET A 146 6.11 -1.02 -9.78
N VAL A 147 7.14 -1.82 -10.07
CA VAL A 147 8.11 -1.51 -11.11
C VAL A 147 7.49 -1.57 -12.51
N LYS A 148 6.69 -2.59 -12.80
CA LYS A 148 5.96 -2.71 -14.08
C LYS A 148 5.09 -1.48 -14.36
N TYR A 149 4.50 -0.90 -13.31
CA TYR A 149 3.64 0.28 -13.42
C TYR A 149 4.38 1.61 -13.19
N GLY A 150 5.70 1.61 -13.30
CA GLY A 150 6.52 2.82 -13.50
C GLY A 150 7.26 3.33 -12.29
N MET A 151 7.26 2.64 -11.15
CA MET A 151 8.08 2.99 -10.01
C MET A 151 9.50 2.44 -10.20
N PRO A 152 10.58 3.24 -10.05
CA PRO A 152 11.94 2.70 -10.08
C PRO A 152 12.17 1.65 -8.99
N PRO A 153 12.98 0.59 -9.23
CA PRO A 153 13.28 -0.44 -8.24
C PRO A 153 13.73 0.11 -6.88
N SER A 154 14.60 1.12 -6.88
CA SER A 154 15.06 1.77 -5.65
C SER A 154 13.93 2.43 -4.86
N HIS A 155 12.98 3.07 -5.54
CA HIS A 155 11.81 3.68 -4.87
C HIS A 155 10.85 2.61 -4.33
N ALA A 156 10.66 1.50 -5.04
CA ALA A 156 9.86 0.37 -4.56
C ALA A 156 10.47 -0.23 -3.28
N ILE A 157 11.80 -0.39 -3.22
CA ILE A 157 12.50 -0.84 -2.01
C ILE A 157 12.36 0.19 -0.87
N GLN A 158 12.52 1.48 -1.17
CA GLN A 158 12.34 2.54 -0.17
C GLN A 158 10.90 2.60 0.37
N SER A 159 9.89 2.34 -0.47
CA SER A 159 8.50 2.27 -0.04
C SER A 159 8.25 1.19 1.01
N ALA A 160 8.97 0.07 0.92
CA ALA A 160 8.88 -1.05 1.86
C ALA A 160 9.78 -0.89 3.10
N THR A 161 10.62 0.12 3.16
CA THR A 161 11.62 0.33 4.21
C THR A 161 11.51 1.73 4.80
N ALA A 162 12.34 2.67 4.36
CA ALA A 162 12.45 4.01 4.93
C ALA A 162 11.13 4.81 4.89
N ILE A 163 10.39 4.76 3.77
CA ILE A 163 9.14 5.53 3.63
C ILE A 163 8.03 4.93 4.51
N SER A 164 7.93 3.58 4.59
CA SER A 164 6.99 2.95 5.51
C SER A 164 7.33 3.21 6.97
N ALA A 165 8.61 3.23 7.34
CA ALA A 165 9.05 3.62 8.68
C ALA A 165 8.66 5.07 9.02
N GLU A 166 8.83 5.99 8.06
CA GLU A 166 8.41 7.39 8.20
C GLU A 166 6.89 7.51 8.40
N ALA A 167 6.09 6.80 7.59
CA ALA A 167 4.63 6.80 7.71
C ALA A 167 4.15 6.30 9.07
N LEU A 168 4.83 5.30 9.64
CA LEU A 168 4.58 4.77 10.98
C LEU A 168 5.11 5.68 12.10
N GLY A 169 5.83 6.77 11.77
CA GLY A 169 6.48 7.62 12.76
C GLY A 169 7.66 6.96 13.48
N ARG A 170 8.22 5.87 12.94
CA ARG A 170 9.31 5.07 13.51
C ARG A 170 10.67 5.57 12.99
N LYS A 171 11.59 5.88 13.92
CA LYS A 171 12.97 6.29 13.59
C LYS A 171 14.01 5.21 13.84
N ASP A 172 13.57 4.10 14.40
CA ASP A 172 14.41 2.98 14.85
C ASP A 172 14.40 1.78 13.89
N ILE A 173 13.66 1.86 12.78
CA ILE A 173 13.57 0.85 11.72
C ILE A 173 13.74 1.48 10.33
N GLY A 174 13.74 0.67 9.28
CA GLY A 174 13.66 1.08 7.88
C GLY A 174 14.99 1.45 7.22
N LEU A 175 16.09 1.54 7.97
CA LEU A 175 17.43 1.84 7.45
C LEU A 175 18.50 0.97 8.16
N LEU A 176 19.56 0.64 7.43
CA LEU A 176 20.73 -0.06 7.97
C LEU A 176 21.72 0.97 8.56
N GLU A 177 21.46 1.41 9.79
CA GLU A 177 22.25 2.40 10.52
C GLU A 177 22.48 1.94 11.96
N ALA A 178 23.61 2.32 12.55
CA ALA A 178 23.91 2.05 13.95
C ALA A 178 22.83 2.65 14.87
N GLY A 179 22.37 1.87 15.87
CA GLY A 179 21.34 2.28 16.81
C GLY A 179 19.90 1.98 16.37
N ARG A 180 19.71 1.41 15.17
CA ARG A 180 18.40 0.91 14.72
C ARG A 180 18.26 -0.59 14.98
N PHE A 181 17.02 -1.09 14.93
CA PHE A 181 16.78 -2.53 15.00
C PHE A 181 17.46 -3.24 13.82
N ALA A 182 18.08 -4.37 14.12
CA ALA A 182 18.67 -5.24 13.11
C ALA A 182 17.60 -6.14 12.46
N ASP A 183 16.66 -5.49 11.74
CA ASP A 183 15.64 -6.11 10.91
C ASP A 183 16.15 -6.12 9.49
N ILE A 184 16.73 -7.25 9.05
CA ILE A 184 17.51 -7.33 7.80
C ILE A 184 17.04 -8.52 6.97
N ILE A 185 16.84 -8.29 5.69
CA ILE A 185 16.71 -9.35 4.69
C ILE A 185 17.88 -9.28 3.72
N ALA A 186 18.29 -10.43 3.16
CA ALA A 186 19.23 -10.47 2.06
C ALA A 186 18.77 -11.44 0.98
N VAL A 187 19.12 -11.11 -0.28
CA VAL A 187 18.84 -11.89 -1.48
C VAL A 187 20.12 -12.10 -2.26
N LYS A 188 20.18 -13.13 -3.10
CA LYS A 188 21.31 -13.38 -4.00
C LYS A 188 21.18 -12.49 -5.22
N GLY A 189 22.01 -11.45 -5.32
CA GLY A 189 22.02 -10.50 -6.42
C GLY A 189 21.68 -9.08 -5.99
N ASP A 190 21.46 -8.21 -6.97
CA ASP A 190 21.17 -6.80 -6.76
C ASP A 190 19.67 -6.51 -7.01
N PRO A 191 18.85 -6.34 -5.97
CA PRO A 191 17.42 -6.07 -6.13
C PRO A 191 17.13 -4.67 -6.72
N SER A 192 18.11 -3.78 -6.78
CA SER A 192 17.96 -2.50 -7.48
C SER A 192 17.99 -2.67 -9.02
N GLN A 193 18.50 -3.77 -9.51
CA GLN A 193 18.49 -4.14 -10.94
C GLN A 193 17.35 -5.12 -11.27
N ASP A 194 17.05 -6.03 -10.34
CA ASP A 194 15.96 -7.00 -10.48
C ASP A 194 15.20 -7.17 -9.17
N VAL A 195 14.08 -6.48 -9.04
CA VAL A 195 13.23 -6.55 -7.83
C VAL A 195 12.59 -7.92 -7.62
N THR A 196 12.54 -8.79 -8.64
CA THR A 196 11.96 -10.14 -8.49
C THR A 196 12.77 -11.02 -7.55
N LEU A 197 14.01 -10.67 -7.29
CA LEU A 197 14.85 -11.32 -6.27
C LEU A 197 14.21 -11.25 -4.88
N LEU A 198 13.44 -10.18 -4.59
CA LEU A 198 12.74 -9.99 -3.32
C LEU A 198 11.54 -10.93 -3.12
N GLU A 199 11.17 -11.72 -4.13
CA GLU A 199 10.15 -12.76 -4.01
C GLU A 199 10.69 -14.04 -3.33
N ASN A 200 12.03 -14.20 -3.31
CA ASN A 200 12.71 -15.36 -2.74
C ASN A 200 13.85 -14.89 -1.83
N VAL A 201 13.50 -14.44 -0.63
CA VAL A 201 14.47 -13.96 0.35
C VAL A 201 15.30 -15.13 0.88
N ASP A 202 16.63 -15.04 0.81
CA ASP A 202 17.58 -16.07 1.27
C ASP A 202 17.90 -15.97 2.75
N PHE A 203 17.93 -14.76 3.30
CA PHE A 203 18.27 -14.48 4.68
C PHE A 203 17.23 -13.56 5.33
N VAL A 204 16.83 -13.87 6.57
CA VAL A 204 15.91 -13.05 7.38
C VAL A 204 16.44 -12.95 8.79
N MET A 205 16.62 -11.72 9.26
CA MET A 205 16.96 -11.38 10.65
C MET A 205 15.94 -10.39 11.19
N LYS A 206 15.52 -10.53 12.43
CA LYS A 206 14.67 -9.59 13.14
C LYS A 206 15.20 -9.34 14.55
N GLY A 207 15.42 -8.08 14.89
CA GLY A 207 15.97 -7.69 16.19
C GLY A 207 17.35 -8.29 16.48
N GLY A 208 18.13 -8.66 15.47
CA GLY A 208 19.41 -9.34 15.61
C GLY A 208 19.33 -10.87 15.68
N GLU A 209 18.14 -11.46 15.73
CA GLU A 209 17.92 -12.91 15.71
C GLU A 209 17.69 -13.40 14.27
N VAL A 210 18.43 -14.44 13.86
CA VAL A 210 18.34 -15.02 12.51
C VAL A 210 17.21 -16.06 12.44
N TYR A 211 16.25 -15.85 11.54
CA TYR A 211 15.12 -16.76 11.32
C TYR A 211 15.28 -17.62 10.07
N LYS A 212 16.08 -17.17 9.10
CA LYS A 212 16.35 -17.91 7.86
C LYS A 212 17.77 -17.65 7.37
N GLY A 213 18.45 -18.67 6.85
CA GLY A 213 19.74 -18.51 6.15
C GLY A 213 20.96 -18.27 7.04
N GLY A 214 20.97 -18.74 8.27
CA GLY A 214 22.06 -18.54 9.25
C GLY A 214 23.14 -19.62 9.28
N ASN A 215 23.28 -20.47 8.26
CA ASN A 215 24.30 -21.53 8.18
C ASN A 215 25.38 -21.18 7.19
#